data_794205f7e17b492fc9d26248e38bd042
#
_entry.id   794205f7e17b492fc9d26248e38bd042
#
_cell.length_a   1.000
_cell.length_b   1.000
_cell.length_c   1.000
_cell.angle_alpha   90.00
_cell.angle_beta   90.00
_cell.angle_gamma   90.00
#
_symmetry.space_group_name_H-M   'P 1'
#
loop_
_entity.id
_entity.type
_entity.pdbx_description
1 polymer ?
#
loop_
_entity_poly.entity_id
_entity_poly.type
_entity_poly.pdbx_seq_one_letter_code
_entity_poly.pdbx_strand_id
1 'polypeptide(L)'
;MEKSAKIYIAGHHGLVGSAIWRNLQEKGYTNLTGRSHKELDLLDGVAVKDFFDQERPDYVILAAAHVGGIMANSTYRADFIYKNLQIQQNVIGESFRHGVKKLLFLGSTCIYPRDAQQPMKEDALLTSPLEYTNEPYAIAKIAGLKMCESFNLQYGTNYIAVMPTNLYGPNDNFDLERSHVLPAMIRKIHLAKCLNEGDWENIRYDLDMRPVEGINGESRTEEILAVLKSYGISKDGVELWGTGTPLREFLWSEEMADASVFIMEHVDFKDTYRPGTKEIRNCHINICTGKEISIADLAHLIVKETGYKGSITFNPEKPDGTMRKLTDVTKLHELGWHHKIDIEEGVHKMYQWYLEYKKK
;
A
#
# COMPACT_ATOMS: atom_id res chain seq x y z
N MET A 1 -3.96 -5.93 23.36
CA MET A 1 -4.63 -7.20 22.88
C MET A 1 -4.04 -8.39 23.62
N GLU A 2 -4.85 -9.38 23.98
CA GLU A 2 -4.36 -10.64 24.57
C GLU A 2 -3.65 -11.49 23.51
N LYS A 3 -2.55 -12.17 23.86
CA LYS A 3 -1.75 -12.95 22.90
C LYS A 3 -2.48 -14.18 22.32
N SER A 4 -3.47 -14.70 23.04
CA SER A 4 -4.33 -15.82 22.61
C SER A 4 -5.59 -15.40 21.86
N ALA A 5 -5.88 -14.09 21.78
CA ALA A 5 -7.07 -13.59 21.12
C ALA A 5 -7.06 -13.92 19.62
N LYS A 6 -8.24 -14.23 19.07
CA LYS A 6 -8.36 -14.50 17.63
C LYS A 6 -8.35 -13.20 16.84
N ILE A 7 -7.39 -13.06 15.94
CA ILE A 7 -7.20 -11.87 15.09
C ILE A 7 -7.44 -12.28 13.64
N TYR A 8 -8.45 -11.68 13.02
CA TYR A 8 -8.70 -11.82 11.58
C TYR A 8 -7.99 -10.73 10.80
N ILE A 9 -7.14 -11.14 9.84
CA ILE A 9 -6.46 -10.24 8.92
C ILE A 9 -7.04 -10.45 7.52
N ALA A 10 -7.98 -9.61 7.12
CA ALA A 10 -8.53 -9.59 5.78
C ALA A 10 -7.47 -9.05 4.81
N GLY A 11 -7.09 -9.84 3.80
CA GLY A 11 -6.01 -9.50 2.86
C GLY A 11 -4.61 -9.88 3.33
N HIS A 12 -4.48 -10.90 4.17
CA HIS A 12 -3.21 -11.37 4.78
C HIS A 12 -2.11 -11.81 3.79
N HIS A 13 -2.41 -12.04 2.53
CA HIS A 13 -1.41 -12.37 1.50
C HIS A 13 -0.86 -11.14 0.76
N GLY A 14 -1.50 -9.97 0.89
CA GLY A 14 -1.04 -8.73 0.25
C GLY A 14 0.18 -8.11 0.93
N LEU A 15 0.74 -7.07 0.31
CA LEU A 15 1.90 -6.32 0.83
C LEU A 15 1.79 -6.01 2.32
N VAL A 16 0.74 -5.30 2.71
CA VAL A 16 0.55 -4.86 4.10
C VAL A 16 0.04 -5.98 5.01
N GLY A 17 -0.93 -6.76 4.54
CA GLY A 17 -1.51 -7.83 5.34
C GLY A 17 -0.50 -8.90 5.72
N SER A 18 0.43 -9.26 4.82
CA SER A 18 1.49 -10.24 5.12
C SER A 18 2.54 -9.69 6.07
N ALA A 19 2.86 -8.39 5.99
CA ALA A 19 3.74 -7.72 6.94
C ALA A 19 3.12 -7.67 8.35
N ILE A 20 1.82 -7.32 8.45
CA ILE A 20 1.07 -7.35 9.71
C ILE A 20 1.03 -8.76 10.31
N TRP A 21 0.82 -9.78 9.47
CA TRP A 21 0.83 -11.18 9.92
C TRP A 21 2.17 -11.56 10.56
N ARG A 22 3.28 -11.28 9.90
CA ARG A 22 4.64 -11.52 10.44
C ARG A 22 4.88 -10.77 11.73
N ASN A 23 4.58 -9.46 11.77
CA ASN A 23 4.77 -8.63 12.96
C ASN A 23 3.98 -9.15 14.15
N LEU A 24 2.72 -9.57 13.96
CA LEU A 24 1.92 -10.20 15.01
C LEU A 24 2.55 -11.51 15.52
N GLN A 25 3.03 -12.37 14.61
CA GLN A 25 3.71 -13.62 15.00
C GLN A 25 4.98 -13.34 15.79
N GLU A 26 5.81 -12.40 15.36
CA GLU A 26 7.04 -11.97 16.06
C GLU A 26 6.74 -11.40 17.45
N LYS A 27 5.61 -10.70 17.59
CA LYS A 27 5.12 -10.21 18.91
C LYS A 27 4.43 -11.28 19.75
N GLY A 28 4.37 -12.54 19.30
CA GLY A 28 3.86 -13.68 20.05
C GLY A 28 2.34 -13.87 19.98
N TYR A 29 1.65 -13.29 19.00
CA TYR A 29 0.25 -13.62 18.73
C TYR A 29 0.17 -14.93 17.95
N THR A 30 -0.55 -15.91 18.47
CA THR A 30 -0.57 -17.27 17.92
C THR A 30 -1.88 -17.65 17.24
N ASN A 31 -2.96 -16.93 17.50
CA ASN A 31 -4.29 -17.24 17.00
C ASN A 31 -4.70 -16.28 15.87
N LEU A 32 -3.96 -16.36 14.76
CA LEU A 32 -4.20 -15.55 13.57
C LEU A 32 -5.05 -16.31 12.56
N THR A 33 -6.03 -15.67 11.98
CA THR A 33 -6.85 -16.24 10.90
C THR A 33 -6.88 -15.31 9.69
N GLY A 34 -6.89 -15.90 8.51
CA GLY A 34 -6.99 -15.24 7.22
C GLY A 34 -7.61 -16.19 6.22
N ARG A 35 -8.17 -15.66 5.14
CA ARG A 35 -8.69 -16.44 4.00
C ARG A 35 -8.21 -15.79 2.71
N SER A 36 -7.78 -16.60 1.78
CA SER A 36 -7.50 -16.15 0.42
C SER A 36 -8.81 -15.74 -0.28
N HIS A 37 -8.72 -14.97 -1.35
CA HIS A 37 -9.89 -14.60 -2.15
C HIS A 37 -10.67 -15.82 -2.71
N LYS A 38 -9.98 -16.94 -2.93
CA LYS A 38 -10.63 -18.18 -3.38
C LYS A 38 -11.42 -18.88 -2.28
N GLU A 39 -11.02 -18.71 -1.02
CA GLU A 39 -11.67 -19.31 0.15
C GLU A 39 -12.79 -18.42 0.70
N LEU A 40 -12.63 -17.10 0.58
CA LEU A 40 -13.62 -16.12 1.04
C LEU A 40 -13.57 -14.88 0.13
N ASP A 41 -14.60 -14.76 -0.71
CA ASP A 41 -14.83 -13.52 -1.46
C ASP A 41 -15.51 -12.49 -0.57
N LEU A 42 -14.79 -11.41 -0.24
CA LEU A 42 -15.32 -10.33 0.61
C LEU A 42 -16.43 -9.51 -0.06
N LEU A 43 -16.68 -9.70 -1.35
CA LEU A 43 -17.83 -9.13 -2.06
C LEU A 43 -19.12 -9.89 -1.74
N ASP A 44 -19.04 -11.16 -1.36
CA ASP A 44 -20.18 -11.99 -0.96
C ASP A 44 -20.52 -11.77 0.52
N GLY A 45 -21.53 -10.96 0.79
CA GLY A 45 -21.97 -10.65 2.15
C GLY A 45 -22.48 -11.86 2.93
N VAL A 46 -23.03 -12.91 2.25
CA VAL A 46 -23.48 -14.14 2.91
C VAL A 46 -22.27 -14.94 3.35
N ALA A 47 -21.28 -15.14 2.47
CA ALA A 47 -20.05 -15.84 2.79
C ALA A 47 -19.27 -15.14 3.93
N VAL A 48 -19.21 -13.80 3.93
CA VAL A 48 -18.57 -13.03 5.01
C VAL A 48 -19.32 -13.23 6.33
N LYS A 49 -20.64 -13.17 6.33
CA LYS A 49 -21.46 -13.44 7.53
C LYS A 49 -21.17 -14.85 8.08
N ASP A 50 -21.23 -15.87 7.23
CA ASP A 50 -21.00 -17.27 7.63
C ASP A 50 -19.59 -17.47 8.20
N PHE A 51 -18.60 -16.80 7.61
CA PHE A 51 -17.23 -16.78 8.14
C PHE A 51 -17.18 -16.18 9.55
N PHE A 52 -17.81 -15.02 9.78
CA PHE A 52 -17.87 -14.40 11.11
C PHE A 52 -18.65 -15.23 12.13
N ASP A 53 -19.73 -15.89 11.72
CA ASP A 53 -20.49 -16.82 12.56
C ASP A 53 -19.63 -17.99 13.05
N GLN A 54 -18.75 -18.52 12.20
CA GLN A 54 -17.87 -19.65 12.50
C GLN A 54 -16.64 -19.24 13.27
N GLU A 55 -15.92 -18.21 12.80
CA GLU A 55 -14.60 -17.84 13.33
C GLU A 55 -14.66 -16.97 14.59
N ARG A 56 -15.69 -16.13 14.74
CA ARG A 56 -15.86 -15.25 15.90
C ARG A 56 -14.57 -14.50 16.30
N PRO A 57 -13.96 -13.69 15.41
CA PRO A 57 -12.73 -13.00 15.74
C PRO A 57 -12.93 -11.96 16.85
N ASP A 58 -11.97 -11.86 17.78
CA ASP A 58 -11.92 -10.81 18.79
C ASP A 58 -11.50 -9.47 18.20
N TYR A 59 -10.57 -9.50 17.23
CA TYR A 59 -9.97 -8.35 16.58
C TYR A 59 -9.96 -8.53 15.06
N VAL A 60 -10.12 -7.43 14.34
CA VAL A 60 -10.13 -7.44 12.87
C VAL A 60 -9.17 -6.38 12.33
N ILE A 61 -8.36 -6.75 11.34
CA ILE A 61 -7.54 -5.84 10.56
C ILE A 61 -7.99 -5.95 9.11
N LEU A 62 -8.61 -4.89 8.59
CA LEU A 62 -9.12 -4.83 7.22
C LEU A 62 -8.06 -4.20 6.31
N ALA A 63 -7.15 -5.04 5.80
CA ALA A 63 -6.13 -4.68 4.82
C ALA A 63 -6.54 -5.03 3.38
N ALA A 64 -7.63 -5.78 3.19
CA ALA A 64 -8.14 -6.11 1.88
C ALA A 64 -8.79 -4.89 1.19
N ALA A 65 -8.44 -4.70 -0.07
CA ALA A 65 -9.04 -3.69 -0.93
C ALA A 65 -8.82 -4.05 -2.42
N HIS A 66 -9.69 -3.54 -3.29
CA HIS A 66 -9.44 -3.52 -4.73
C HIS A 66 -8.56 -2.32 -5.05
N VAL A 67 -7.30 -2.58 -5.39
CA VAL A 67 -6.26 -1.55 -5.59
C VAL A 67 -5.64 -1.62 -6.99
N GLY A 68 -5.04 -0.53 -7.45
CA GLY A 68 -4.32 -0.48 -8.71
C GLY A 68 -3.69 0.89 -8.95
N GLY A 69 -2.81 0.97 -9.96
CA GLY A 69 -2.16 2.22 -10.37
C GLY A 69 -3.12 3.24 -11.00
N ILE A 70 -2.59 4.39 -11.42
CA ILE A 70 -3.36 5.52 -11.98
C ILE A 70 -4.20 5.09 -13.19
N MET A 71 -3.63 4.31 -14.12
CA MET A 71 -4.33 3.86 -15.32
C MET A 71 -5.53 2.97 -14.98
N ALA A 72 -5.36 2.02 -14.07
CA ALA A 72 -6.45 1.15 -13.63
C ALA A 72 -7.57 1.95 -12.94
N ASN A 73 -7.22 2.88 -12.05
CA ASN A 73 -8.18 3.77 -11.39
C ASN A 73 -8.98 4.62 -12.38
N SER A 74 -8.32 5.17 -13.40
CA SER A 74 -8.96 5.98 -14.43
C SER A 74 -9.89 5.16 -15.33
N THR A 75 -9.54 3.90 -15.62
CA THR A 75 -10.25 3.03 -16.55
C THR A 75 -11.43 2.31 -15.87
N TYR A 76 -11.21 1.73 -14.69
CA TYR A 76 -12.17 0.87 -14.00
C TYR A 76 -12.86 1.59 -12.83
N ARG A 77 -13.26 2.84 -13.03
CA ARG A 77 -13.82 3.73 -12.00
C ARG A 77 -14.94 3.11 -11.19
N ALA A 78 -15.91 2.45 -11.85
CA ALA A 78 -17.04 1.81 -11.20
C ALA A 78 -16.61 0.64 -10.30
N ASP A 79 -15.66 -0.20 -10.76
CA ASP A 79 -15.13 -1.31 -9.98
C ASP A 79 -14.42 -0.83 -8.72
N PHE A 80 -13.63 0.25 -8.82
CA PHE A 80 -12.90 0.78 -7.67
C PHE A 80 -13.81 1.32 -6.58
N ILE A 81 -14.87 2.03 -6.91
CA ILE A 81 -15.81 2.50 -5.88
C ILE A 81 -16.69 1.35 -5.38
N TYR A 82 -17.31 0.59 -6.27
CA TYR A 82 -18.30 -0.44 -5.91
C TYR A 82 -17.69 -1.57 -5.07
N LYS A 83 -16.60 -2.18 -5.54
CA LYS A 83 -15.96 -3.31 -4.85
C LYS A 83 -15.40 -2.91 -3.49
N ASN A 84 -14.76 -1.74 -3.38
CA ASN A 84 -14.25 -1.28 -2.10
C ASN A 84 -15.37 -0.95 -1.10
N LEU A 85 -16.46 -0.31 -1.54
CA LEU A 85 -17.62 -0.09 -0.69
C LEU A 85 -18.20 -1.42 -0.20
N GLN A 86 -18.36 -2.40 -1.08
CA GLN A 86 -18.92 -3.71 -0.73
C GLN A 86 -18.05 -4.45 0.30
N ILE A 87 -16.72 -4.54 0.07
CA ILE A 87 -15.78 -5.18 0.97
C ILE A 87 -15.85 -4.58 2.37
N GLN A 88 -15.75 -3.26 2.47
CA GLN A 88 -15.72 -2.59 3.77
C GLN A 88 -17.07 -2.61 4.49
N GLN A 89 -18.20 -2.51 3.78
CA GLN A 89 -19.53 -2.68 4.37
C GLN A 89 -19.70 -4.07 4.97
N ASN A 90 -19.31 -5.12 4.23
CA ASN A 90 -19.42 -6.49 4.71
C ASN A 90 -18.57 -6.71 5.96
N VAL A 91 -17.27 -6.38 5.91
CA VAL A 91 -16.36 -6.67 7.02
C VAL A 91 -16.65 -5.79 8.25
N ILE A 92 -16.85 -4.48 8.08
CA ILE A 92 -17.16 -3.58 9.21
C ILE A 92 -18.52 -3.92 9.81
N GLY A 93 -19.52 -4.20 8.97
CA GLY A 93 -20.87 -4.56 9.42
C GLY A 93 -20.89 -5.86 10.21
N GLU A 94 -20.21 -6.91 9.71
CA GLU A 94 -20.14 -8.20 10.44
C GLU A 94 -19.27 -8.09 11.69
N SER A 95 -18.23 -7.28 11.68
CA SER A 95 -17.46 -6.98 12.89
C SER A 95 -18.33 -6.41 14.00
N PHE A 96 -19.22 -5.50 13.65
CA PHE A 96 -20.18 -4.92 14.61
C PHE A 96 -21.20 -5.97 15.11
N ARG A 97 -21.83 -6.74 14.20
CA ARG A 97 -22.82 -7.76 14.56
C ARG A 97 -22.26 -8.84 15.50
N HIS A 98 -20.97 -9.14 15.35
CA HIS A 98 -20.30 -10.18 16.12
C HIS A 98 -19.51 -9.67 17.33
N GLY A 99 -19.64 -8.36 17.66
CA GLY A 99 -19.05 -7.79 18.85
C GLY A 99 -17.52 -7.75 18.85
N VAL A 100 -16.92 -7.55 17.66
CA VAL A 100 -15.45 -7.37 17.53
C VAL A 100 -14.99 -6.25 18.45
N LYS A 101 -14.03 -6.55 19.33
CA LYS A 101 -13.54 -5.63 20.37
C LYS A 101 -12.86 -4.41 19.77
N LYS A 102 -12.09 -4.60 18.68
CA LYS A 102 -11.39 -3.53 17.99
C LYS A 102 -11.17 -3.88 16.53
N LEU A 103 -11.32 -2.89 15.65
CA LEU A 103 -11.07 -3.02 14.22
C LEU A 103 -10.10 -1.94 13.74
N LEU A 104 -9.14 -2.33 12.91
CA LEU A 104 -8.28 -1.41 12.17
C LEU A 104 -8.68 -1.42 10.68
N PHE A 105 -9.09 -0.26 10.17
CA PHE A 105 -9.40 -0.05 8.76
C PHE A 105 -8.23 0.62 8.05
N LEU A 106 -7.67 -0.04 7.05
CA LEU A 106 -6.62 0.54 6.21
C LEU A 106 -7.23 1.39 5.10
N GLY A 107 -7.14 2.69 5.26
CA GLY A 107 -7.50 3.68 4.26
C GLY A 107 -6.36 3.95 3.26
N SER A 108 -6.22 5.20 2.86
CA SER A 108 -5.14 5.68 1.99
C SER A 108 -5.09 7.20 2.04
N THR A 109 -3.92 7.81 1.90
CA THR A 109 -3.76 9.27 1.79
C THR A 109 -4.38 9.88 0.51
N CYS A 110 -4.91 9.06 -0.41
CA CYS A 110 -5.68 9.57 -1.56
C CYS A 110 -7.02 10.24 -1.17
N ILE A 111 -7.46 10.08 0.09
CA ILE A 111 -8.66 10.74 0.64
C ILE A 111 -8.52 12.25 0.76
N TYR A 112 -7.29 12.76 0.74
CA TYR A 112 -7.05 14.20 0.86
C TYR A 112 -7.27 14.91 -0.46
N PRO A 113 -7.75 16.18 -0.41
CA PRO A 113 -7.91 17.00 -1.59
C PRO A 113 -6.64 17.11 -2.42
N ARG A 114 -6.80 17.20 -3.76
CA ARG A 114 -5.68 17.33 -4.69
C ARG A 114 -4.76 18.50 -4.33
N ASP A 115 -5.35 19.62 -3.95
CA ASP A 115 -4.66 20.88 -3.69
C ASP A 115 -4.57 21.19 -2.17
N ALA A 116 -4.59 20.14 -1.33
CA ALA A 116 -4.46 20.28 0.12
C ALA A 116 -3.11 20.91 0.50
N GLN A 117 -3.13 21.75 1.54
CA GLN A 117 -1.89 22.31 2.11
C GLN A 117 -0.97 21.17 2.58
N GLN A 118 0.32 21.30 2.28
CA GLN A 118 1.35 20.32 2.63
C GLN A 118 2.17 20.79 3.85
N PRO A 119 2.50 19.94 4.81
CA PRO A 119 2.07 18.54 4.92
C PRO A 119 0.56 18.39 5.21
N MET A 120 -0.08 17.37 4.66
CA MET A 120 -1.52 17.14 4.78
C MET A 120 -1.88 16.60 6.17
N LYS A 121 -2.65 17.39 6.91
CA LYS A 121 -3.21 17.00 8.21
C LYS A 121 -4.54 16.27 8.04
N GLU A 122 -4.95 15.53 9.06
CA GLU A 122 -6.23 14.82 9.07
C GLU A 122 -7.43 15.77 8.84
N ASP A 123 -7.33 17.02 9.27
CA ASP A 123 -8.38 18.03 9.10
C ASP A 123 -8.54 18.53 7.64
N ALA A 124 -7.62 18.18 6.75
CA ALA A 124 -7.77 18.48 5.33
C ALA A 124 -8.84 17.62 4.63
N LEU A 125 -9.36 16.59 5.30
CA LEU A 125 -10.39 15.71 4.73
C LEU A 125 -11.65 16.50 4.33
N LEU A 126 -12.11 16.33 3.07
CA LEU A 126 -13.35 16.92 2.52
C LEU A 126 -13.36 18.45 2.45
N THR A 127 -12.20 19.11 2.42
CA THR A 127 -12.12 20.58 2.35
C THR A 127 -12.13 21.13 0.90
N SER A 128 -11.80 20.31 -0.09
CA SER A 128 -11.88 20.65 -1.52
C SER A 128 -11.89 19.39 -2.40
N PRO A 129 -11.98 19.52 -3.76
CA PRO A 129 -12.07 18.37 -4.66
C PRO A 129 -10.89 17.42 -4.55
N LEU A 130 -11.19 16.13 -4.72
CA LEU A 130 -10.21 15.05 -4.78
C LEU A 130 -9.44 15.05 -6.12
N GLU A 131 -8.38 14.25 -6.19
CA GLU A 131 -7.68 14.01 -7.46
C GLU A 131 -8.58 13.14 -8.36
N TYR A 132 -8.86 13.64 -9.56
CA TYR A 132 -9.88 13.11 -10.45
C TYR A 132 -9.66 11.63 -10.86
N THR A 133 -8.42 11.23 -11.10
CA THR A 133 -8.14 9.88 -11.63
C THR A 133 -8.43 8.78 -10.62
N ASN A 134 -8.26 9.05 -9.32
CA ASN A 134 -8.50 8.09 -8.24
C ASN A 134 -9.69 8.45 -7.34
N GLU A 135 -10.47 9.46 -7.70
CA GLU A 135 -11.63 9.91 -6.91
C GLU A 135 -12.58 8.77 -6.48
N PRO A 136 -12.97 7.81 -7.35
CA PRO A 136 -13.86 6.71 -6.95
C PRO A 136 -13.28 5.85 -5.82
N TYR A 137 -12.00 5.53 -5.87
CA TYR A 137 -11.31 4.82 -4.81
C TYR A 137 -11.22 5.66 -3.52
N ALA A 138 -10.87 6.93 -3.66
CA ALA A 138 -10.79 7.85 -2.53
C ALA A 138 -12.15 8.00 -1.81
N ILE A 139 -13.24 8.16 -2.55
CA ILE A 139 -14.60 8.22 -1.99
C ILE A 139 -14.94 6.92 -1.23
N ALA A 140 -14.61 5.76 -1.79
CA ALA A 140 -14.82 4.50 -1.08
C ALA A 140 -14.04 4.46 0.24
N LYS A 141 -12.77 4.89 0.24
CA LYS A 141 -11.95 4.94 1.46
C LYS A 141 -12.45 5.96 2.48
N ILE A 142 -12.94 7.13 2.03
CA ILE A 142 -13.62 8.11 2.90
C ILE A 142 -14.86 7.49 3.53
N ALA A 143 -15.67 6.76 2.76
CA ALA A 143 -16.86 6.10 3.29
C ALA A 143 -16.51 5.08 4.39
N GLY A 144 -15.48 4.24 4.20
CA GLY A 144 -15.03 3.28 5.21
C GLY A 144 -14.52 3.93 6.49
N LEU A 145 -13.71 4.98 6.37
CA LEU A 145 -13.27 5.80 7.49
C LEU A 145 -14.48 6.40 8.25
N LYS A 146 -15.45 6.99 7.52
CA LYS A 146 -16.65 7.57 8.14
C LYS A 146 -17.60 6.53 8.73
N MET A 147 -17.62 5.31 8.19
CA MET A 147 -18.28 4.18 8.85
C MET A 147 -17.66 3.89 10.22
N CYS A 148 -16.35 3.71 10.29
CA CYS A 148 -15.66 3.49 11.57
C CYS A 148 -15.98 4.59 12.60
N GLU A 149 -15.84 5.86 12.19
CA GLU A 149 -16.15 7.01 13.05
C GLU A 149 -17.60 7.01 13.52
N SER A 150 -18.56 6.75 12.61
CA SER A 150 -19.98 6.74 12.93
C SER A 150 -20.37 5.59 13.87
N PHE A 151 -19.82 4.38 13.67
CA PHE A 151 -20.06 3.26 14.58
C PHE A 151 -19.52 3.54 15.98
N ASN A 152 -18.34 4.16 16.08
CA ASN A 152 -17.77 4.56 17.37
C ASN A 152 -18.67 5.57 18.10
N LEU A 153 -19.13 6.59 17.40
CA LEU A 153 -19.92 7.66 18.01
C LEU A 153 -21.33 7.19 18.40
N GLN A 154 -21.94 6.32 17.62
CA GLN A 154 -23.30 5.85 17.84
C GLN A 154 -23.37 4.67 18.82
N TYR A 155 -22.44 3.71 18.72
CA TYR A 155 -22.50 2.44 19.40
C TYR A 155 -21.35 2.20 20.40
N GLY A 156 -20.41 3.12 20.49
CA GLY A 156 -19.28 3.00 21.42
C GLY A 156 -18.28 1.91 21.01
N THR A 157 -18.19 1.59 19.73
CA THR A 157 -17.19 0.63 19.22
C THR A 157 -15.77 1.22 19.30
N ASN A 158 -14.76 0.42 19.01
CA ASN A 158 -13.35 0.86 18.98
C ASN A 158 -12.74 0.55 17.60
N TYR A 159 -13.22 1.26 16.58
CA TYR A 159 -12.82 1.09 15.18
C TYR A 159 -11.96 2.26 14.73
N ILE A 160 -10.70 1.98 14.41
CA ILE A 160 -9.71 3.01 14.05
C ILE A 160 -9.39 2.91 12.57
N ALA A 161 -9.45 4.04 11.87
CA ALA A 161 -9.01 4.15 10.49
C ALA A 161 -7.61 4.74 10.41
N VAL A 162 -6.74 4.16 9.59
CA VAL A 162 -5.38 4.64 9.36
C VAL A 162 -5.15 4.92 7.88
N MET A 163 -4.37 5.97 7.60
CA MET A 163 -4.11 6.46 6.24
C MET A 163 -2.62 6.31 5.92
N PRO A 164 -2.21 5.17 5.34
CA PRO A 164 -0.83 5.00 4.91
C PRO A 164 -0.50 5.88 3.72
N THR A 165 0.76 6.34 3.68
CA THR A 165 1.40 6.93 2.50
C THR A 165 1.76 5.84 1.47
N ASN A 166 2.63 6.13 0.47
CA ASN A 166 3.01 5.11 -0.50
C ASN A 166 3.86 4.03 0.17
N LEU A 167 3.36 2.80 0.11
CA LEU A 167 4.01 1.64 0.72
C LEU A 167 4.85 0.89 -0.30
N TYR A 168 5.94 0.29 0.17
CA TYR A 168 6.81 -0.59 -0.59
C TYR A 168 7.44 -1.64 0.33
N GLY A 169 7.80 -2.81 -0.19
CA GLY A 169 8.42 -3.85 0.63
C GLY A 169 8.24 -5.26 0.07
N PRO A 170 8.53 -6.29 0.88
CA PRO A 170 8.35 -7.69 0.52
C PRO A 170 6.92 -7.99 0.06
N ASN A 171 6.79 -8.82 -0.98
CA ASN A 171 5.53 -9.17 -1.63
C ASN A 171 4.83 -8.02 -2.37
N ASP A 172 5.54 -6.93 -2.67
CA ASP A 172 5.00 -5.89 -3.54
C ASP A 172 4.86 -6.38 -4.99
N ASN A 173 4.05 -5.66 -5.76
CA ASN A 173 3.83 -5.96 -7.17
C ASN A 173 4.93 -5.35 -8.03
N PHE A 174 5.69 -6.19 -8.74
CA PHE A 174 6.76 -5.77 -9.67
C PHE A 174 6.33 -5.84 -11.15
N ASP A 175 5.03 -5.96 -11.44
CA ASP A 175 4.52 -5.94 -12.81
C ASP A 175 4.82 -4.59 -13.48
N LEU A 176 5.41 -4.60 -14.69
CA LEU A 176 5.85 -3.36 -15.35
C LEU A 176 4.70 -2.44 -15.78
N GLU A 177 3.50 -2.98 -15.94
CA GLU A 177 2.31 -2.24 -16.34
C GLU A 177 1.50 -1.72 -15.14
N ARG A 178 1.42 -2.53 -14.07
CA ARG A 178 0.42 -2.35 -12.99
C ARG A 178 1.02 -1.99 -11.63
N SER A 179 2.33 -2.07 -11.48
CA SER A 179 3.00 -1.80 -10.21
C SER A 179 3.05 -0.31 -9.87
N HIS A 180 3.33 -0.03 -8.60
CA HIS A 180 3.67 1.31 -8.16
C HIS A 180 5.09 1.70 -8.63
N VAL A 181 5.39 3.00 -8.52
CA VAL A 181 6.60 3.59 -9.09
C VAL A 181 7.91 2.95 -8.58
N LEU A 182 8.03 2.69 -7.29
CA LEU A 182 9.27 2.18 -6.69
C LEU A 182 9.58 0.75 -7.13
N PRO A 183 8.67 -0.24 -7.00
CA PRO A 183 8.93 -1.60 -7.50
C PRO A 183 9.12 -1.65 -9.02
N ALA A 184 8.39 -0.82 -9.80
CA ALA A 184 8.61 -0.71 -11.24
C ALA A 184 10.04 -0.25 -11.58
N MET A 185 10.53 0.78 -10.87
CA MET A 185 11.90 1.29 -11.06
C MET A 185 12.95 0.24 -10.70
N ILE A 186 12.80 -0.45 -9.58
CA ILE A 186 13.75 -1.51 -9.19
C ILE A 186 13.84 -2.56 -10.29
N ARG A 187 12.70 -3.06 -10.80
CA ARG A 187 12.68 -4.08 -11.84
C ARG A 187 13.28 -3.56 -13.15
N LYS A 188 12.90 -2.34 -13.60
CA LYS A 188 13.44 -1.74 -14.81
C LYS A 188 14.95 -1.58 -14.76
N ILE A 189 15.46 -0.99 -13.69
CA ILE A 189 16.89 -0.73 -13.53
C ILE A 189 17.68 -2.03 -13.37
N HIS A 190 17.12 -3.03 -12.67
CA HIS A 190 17.73 -4.35 -12.57
C HIS A 190 17.82 -5.06 -13.94
N LEU A 191 16.74 -5.08 -14.72
CA LEU A 191 16.75 -5.69 -16.05
C LEU A 191 17.69 -4.96 -17.02
N ALA A 192 17.76 -3.63 -16.94
CA ALA A 192 18.74 -2.84 -17.72
C ALA A 192 20.18 -3.16 -17.31
N LYS A 193 20.46 -3.33 -16.02
CA LYS A 193 21.74 -3.80 -15.53
C LYS A 193 22.11 -5.17 -16.11
N CYS A 194 21.20 -6.12 -16.05
CA CYS A 194 21.42 -7.46 -16.61
C CYS A 194 21.70 -7.40 -18.12
N LEU A 195 20.96 -6.55 -18.89
CA LEU A 195 21.25 -6.31 -20.31
C LEU A 195 22.63 -5.71 -20.54
N ASN A 196 23.05 -4.74 -19.73
CA ASN A 196 24.34 -4.06 -19.82
C ASN A 196 25.51 -5.02 -19.54
N GLU A 197 25.32 -5.93 -18.58
CA GLU A 197 26.31 -6.94 -18.17
C GLU A 197 26.24 -8.22 -19.02
N GLY A 198 25.23 -8.37 -19.91
CA GLY A 198 25.01 -9.58 -20.71
C GLY A 198 24.49 -10.78 -19.89
N ASP A 199 23.89 -10.51 -18.75
CA ASP A 199 23.36 -11.52 -17.82
C ASP A 199 21.97 -12.01 -18.26
N TRP A 200 21.96 -12.85 -19.30
CA TRP A 200 20.75 -13.41 -19.86
C TRP A 200 20.05 -14.44 -18.95
N GLU A 201 20.81 -15.06 -18.08
CA GLU A 201 20.23 -16.01 -17.10
C GLU A 201 19.25 -15.29 -16.16
N ASN A 202 19.68 -14.19 -15.58
CA ASN A 202 18.83 -13.38 -14.70
C ASN A 202 17.68 -12.68 -15.43
N ILE A 203 17.86 -12.26 -16.69
CA ILE A 203 16.75 -11.69 -17.51
C ILE A 203 15.67 -12.73 -17.72
N ARG A 204 16.04 -13.92 -18.16
CA ARG A 204 15.10 -15.01 -18.44
C ARG A 204 14.39 -15.48 -17.18
N TYR A 205 15.13 -15.62 -16.10
CA TYR A 205 14.55 -15.97 -14.82
C TYR A 205 13.52 -14.93 -14.32
N ASP A 206 13.82 -13.64 -14.43
CA ASP A 206 12.88 -12.58 -14.03
C ASP A 206 11.58 -12.64 -14.87
N LEU A 207 11.71 -12.86 -16.19
CA LEU A 207 10.57 -12.95 -17.08
C LEU A 207 9.75 -14.24 -16.89
N ASP A 208 10.37 -15.35 -16.47
CA ASP A 208 9.64 -16.57 -16.09
C ASP A 208 8.80 -16.35 -14.82
N MET A 209 9.38 -15.68 -13.84
CA MET A 209 8.68 -15.36 -12.61
C MET A 209 7.59 -14.30 -12.79
N ARG A 210 7.78 -13.38 -13.73
CA ARG A 210 6.89 -12.23 -13.99
C ARG A 210 6.82 -11.91 -15.48
N PRO A 211 6.09 -12.75 -16.26
CA PRO A 211 5.94 -12.52 -17.69
C PRO A 211 5.41 -11.13 -18.02
N VAL A 212 5.84 -10.54 -19.13
CA VAL A 212 5.41 -9.23 -19.60
C VAL A 212 4.71 -9.41 -20.96
N GLU A 213 3.42 -9.06 -21.05
CA GLU A 213 2.63 -9.21 -22.28
C GLU A 213 2.71 -10.62 -22.91
N GLY A 214 2.81 -11.65 -22.06
CA GLY A 214 2.96 -13.05 -22.49
C GLY A 214 4.40 -13.47 -22.85
N ILE A 215 5.35 -12.53 -22.85
CA ILE A 215 6.79 -12.82 -23.04
C ILE A 215 7.36 -13.29 -21.70
N ASN A 216 8.02 -14.46 -21.72
CA ASN A 216 8.65 -15.11 -20.58
C ASN A 216 10.13 -15.43 -20.87
N GLY A 217 10.81 -16.14 -19.97
CA GLY A 217 12.22 -16.49 -20.14
C GLY A 217 12.52 -17.49 -21.25
N GLU A 218 11.52 -18.25 -21.73
CA GLU A 218 11.65 -19.18 -22.86
C GLU A 218 11.48 -18.49 -24.23
N SER A 219 10.99 -17.25 -24.24
CA SER A 219 10.76 -16.46 -25.45
C SER A 219 12.07 -16.19 -26.19
N ARG A 220 11.97 -15.90 -27.51
CA ARG A 220 13.13 -15.57 -28.33
C ARG A 220 13.77 -14.25 -27.85
N THR A 221 15.08 -14.16 -27.97
CA THR A 221 15.86 -12.99 -27.52
C THR A 221 15.34 -11.68 -28.12
N GLU A 222 14.96 -11.70 -29.42
CA GLU A 222 14.42 -10.52 -30.12
C GLU A 222 13.08 -10.07 -29.53
N GLU A 223 12.23 -11.00 -29.13
CA GLU A 223 10.93 -10.73 -28.51
C GLU A 223 11.13 -10.13 -27.11
N ILE A 224 12.04 -10.71 -26.34
CA ILE A 224 12.43 -10.17 -25.02
C ILE A 224 12.95 -8.73 -25.15
N LEU A 225 13.89 -8.49 -26.05
CA LEU A 225 14.44 -7.15 -26.27
C LEU A 225 13.35 -6.15 -26.73
N ALA A 226 12.44 -6.58 -27.60
CA ALA A 226 11.36 -5.73 -28.09
C ALA A 226 10.41 -5.33 -26.96
N VAL A 227 9.97 -6.28 -26.12
CA VAL A 227 9.08 -5.96 -25.00
C VAL A 227 9.77 -5.12 -23.91
N LEU A 228 11.02 -5.40 -23.58
CA LEU A 228 11.75 -4.57 -22.63
C LEU A 228 11.93 -3.14 -23.13
N LYS A 229 12.21 -2.97 -24.42
CA LYS A 229 12.33 -1.65 -25.05
C LYS A 229 11.01 -0.88 -25.04
N SER A 230 9.85 -1.52 -25.19
CA SER A 230 8.53 -0.85 -25.11
C SER A 230 8.26 -0.29 -23.72
N TYR A 231 8.87 -0.87 -22.68
CA TYR A 231 8.84 -0.35 -21.30
C TYR A 231 10.00 0.60 -20.97
N GLY A 232 10.78 1.04 -21.98
CA GLY A 232 11.89 1.97 -21.80
C GLY A 232 13.14 1.32 -21.21
N ILE A 233 13.33 0.00 -21.35
CA ILE A 233 14.47 -0.73 -20.81
C ILE A 233 15.42 -1.13 -21.93
N SER A 234 16.67 -0.67 -21.88
CA SER A 234 17.72 -1.06 -22.82
C SER A 234 19.07 -1.24 -22.09
N LYS A 235 20.03 -1.79 -22.80
CA LYS A 235 21.40 -1.93 -22.25
C LYS A 235 22.07 -0.59 -21.93
N ASP A 236 21.71 0.47 -22.66
CA ASP A 236 22.37 1.79 -22.59
C ASP A 236 21.62 2.77 -21.68
N GLY A 237 20.33 2.52 -21.42
CA GLY A 237 19.52 3.44 -20.63
C GLY A 237 18.16 2.90 -20.22
N VAL A 238 17.61 3.53 -19.19
CA VAL A 238 16.23 3.33 -18.73
C VAL A 238 15.48 4.64 -18.88
N GLU A 239 14.37 4.60 -19.62
CA GLU A 239 13.42 5.71 -19.69
C GLU A 239 12.34 5.55 -18.62
N LEU A 240 12.16 6.59 -17.81
CA LEU A 240 11.13 6.73 -16.81
C LEU A 240 10.08 7.75 -17.25
N TRP A 241 8.85 7.58 -16.80
CA TRP A 241 7.75 8.48 -17.12
C TRP A 241 7.85 9.79 -16.34
N GLY A 242 7.36 10.88 -16.97
CA GLY A 242 7.26 12.20 -16.37
C GLY A 242 8.57 12.97 -16.39
N THR A 243 8.64 14.01 -15.57
CA THR A 243 9.81 14.91 -15.45
C THR A 243 10.82 14.47 -14.40
N GLY A 244 10.44 13.54 -13.53
CA GLY A 244 11.24 13.18 -12.35
C GLY A 244 11.15 14.16 -11.18
N THR A 245 10.51 15.31 -11.36
CA THR A 245 10.41 16.37 -10.33
C THR A 245 9.38 16.12 -9.22
N PRO A 246 8.29 15.35 -9.41
CA PRO A 246 7.32 15.12 -8.35
C PRO A 246 7.94 14.54 -7.09
N LEU A 247 7.49 15.05 -5.95
CA LEU A 247 7.91 14.60 -4.63
C LEU A 247 6.93 13.55 -4.09
N ARG A 248 7.48 12.48 -3.54
CA ARG A 248 6.71 11.40 -2.92
C ARG A 248 7.28 11.03 -1.58
N GLU A 249 6.39 10.64 -0.71
CA GLU A 249 6.69 10.04 0.57
C GLU A 249 6.54 8.52 0.45
N PHE A 250 7.48 7.77 1.03
CA PHE A 250 7.49 6.31 1.02
C PHE A 250 7.65 5.75 2.43
N LEU A 251 6.93 4.69 2.74
CA LEU A 251 7.05 3.98 4.01
C LEU A 251 7.25 2.49 3.76
N TRP A 252 8.22 1.90 4.44
CA TRP A 252 8.50 0.47 4.41
C TRP A 252 7.32 -0.34 4.99
N SER A 253 6.91 -1.41 4.32
CA SER A 253 5.69 -2.16 4.67
C SER A 253 5.74 -2.79 6.07
N GLU A 254 6.92 -3.19 6.55
CA GLU A 254 7.08 -3.70 7.91
C GLU A 254 6.93 -2.58 8.95
N GLU A 255 7.30 -1.34 8.64
CA GLU A 255 7.04 -0.17 9.49
C GLU A 255 5.53 0.15 9.53
N MET A 256 4.84 0.03 8.39
CA MET A 256 3.37 0.14 8.36
C MET A 256 2.73 -0.94 9.24
N ALA A 257 3.25 -2.16 9.19
CA ALA A 257 2.78 -3.26 10.02
C ALA A 257 3.02 -2.99 11.50
N ASP A 258 4.21 -2.52 11.88
CA ASP A 258 4.54 -2.19 13.26
C ASP A 258 3.67 -1.05 13.79
N ALA A 259 3.45 0.01 13.00
CA ALA A 259 2.52 1.09 13.36
C ALA A 259 1.08 0.58 13.54
N SER A 260 0.62 -0.29 12.65
CA SER A 260 -0.73 -0.88 12.72
C SER A 260 -0.92 -1.72 13.98
N VAL A 261 0.05 -2.56 14.30
CA VAL A 261 0.00 -3.40 15.51
C VAL A 261 0.15 -2.55 16.76
N PHE A 262 1.03 -1.53 16.77
CA PHE A 262 1.12 -0.55 17.85
C PHE A 262 -0.24 0.12 18.13
N ILE A 263 -0.92 0.61 17.10
CA ILE A 263 -2.25 1.23 17.22
C ILE A 263 -3.27 0.21 17.78
N MET A 264 -3.23 -1.02 17.31
CA MET A 264 -4.10 -2.07 17.82
C MET A 264 -3.85 -2.39 19.30
N GLU A 265 -2.61 -2.31 19.76
CA GLU A 265 -2.22 -2.60 21.15
C GLU A 265 -2.46 -1.42 22.12
N HIS A 266 -2.24 -0.17 21.66
CA HIS A 266 -2.05 0.98 22.57
C HIS A 266 -2.99 2.17 22.34
N VAL A 267 -3.70 2.24 21.20
CA VAL A 267 -4.50 3.43 20.85
C VAL A 267 -5.97 3.07 20.77
N ASP A 268 -6.82 3.65 21.58
CA ASP A 268 -8.27 3.53 21.47
C ASP A 268 -8.86 4.72 20.71
N PHE A 269 -10.11 4.58 20.24
CA PHE A 269 -10.78 5.66 19.49
C PHE A 269 -10.79 6.99 20.27
N LYS A 270 -10.99 6.95 21.60
CA LYS A 270 -10.96 8.14 22.47
C LYS A 270 -9.61 8.89 22.43
N ASP A 271 -8.52 8.21 22.10
CA ASP A 271 -7.17 8.80 22.05
C ASP A 271 -6.91 9.52 20.72
N THR A 272 -7.81 9.38 19.72
CA THR A 272 -7.66 9.95 18.38
C THR A 272 -8.19 11.38 18.25
N TYR A 273 -8.80 11.92 19.29
CA TYR A 273 -9.30 13.29 19.35
C TYR A 273 -9.09 13.91 20.75
N ARG A 274 -9.07 15.23 20.82
CA ARG A 274 -8.84 15.94 22.09
C ARG A 274 -10.06 15.86 23.00
N PRO A 275 -9.90 15.60 24.33
CA PRO A 275 -10.99 15.63 25.28
C PRO A 275 -11.74 16.98 25.24
N GLY A 276 -13.07 16.95 25.30
CA GLY A 276 -13.92 18.13 25.27
C GLY A 276 -14.25 18.67 23.85
N THR A 277 -13.77 18.00 22.80
CA THR A 277 -14.16 18.33 21.42
C THR A 277 -15.67 18.12 21.23
N LYS A 278 -16.38 19.19 20.81
CA LYS A 278 -17.85 19.15 20.61
C LYS A 278 -18.25 18.37 19.37
N GLU A 279 -17.52 18.56 18.26
CA GLU A 279 -17.74 17.87 17.00
C GLU A 279 -16.57 16.92 16.73
N ILE A 280 -16.74 15.66 17.10
CA ILE A 280 -15.72 14.63 16.88
C ILE A 280 -15.76 14.23 15.40
N ARG A 281 -14.70 14.56 14.68
CA ARG A 281 -14.51 14.24 13.26
C ARG A 281 -13.03 14.05 12.93
N ASN A 282 -12.75 13.45 11.78
CA ASN A 282 -11.39 13.27 11.26
C ASN A 282 -10.48 12.55 12.27
N CYS A 283 -11.04 11.50 12.89
CA CYS A 283 -10.39 10.72 13.95
C CYS A 283 -9.39 9.69 13.41
N HIS A 284 -9.20 9.62 12.08
CA HIS A 284 -8.18 8.76 11.48
C HIS A 284 -6.77 9.23 11.81
N ILE A 285 -5.80 8.33 11.57
CA ILE A 285 -4.39 8.56 11.88
C ILE A 285 -3.58 8.38 10.59
N ASN A 286 -2.81 9.39 10.22
CA ASN A 286 -1.84 9.26 9.14
C ASN A 286 -0.69 8.35 9.58
N ILE A 287 -0.33 7.35 8.75
CA ILE A 287 0.86 6.53 8.95
C ILE A 287 1.85 6.81 7.83
N CYS A 288 2.91 7.52 8.17
CA CYS A 288 3.84 8.10 7.21
C CYS A 288 5.18 8.41 7.88
N THR A 289 6.15 8.92 7.11
CA THR A 289 7.49 9.26 7.61
C THR A 289 7.68 10.75 7.85
N GLY A 290 6.89 11.60 7.18
CA GLY A 290 7.09 13.05 7.15
C GLY A 290 8.29 13.47 6.29
N LYS A 291 8.86 12.56 5.49
CA LYS A 291 10.00 12.79 4.60
C LYS A 291 9.62 12.52 3.16
N GLU A 292 10.05 13.36 2.25
CA GLU A 292 9.77 13.21 0.82
C GLU A 292 11.07 13.13 0.01
N ILE A 293 10.99 12.47 -1.15
CA ILE A 293 12.08 12.34 -2.11
C ILE A 293 11.53 12.60 -3.51
N SER A 294 12.32 13.22 -4.41
CA SER A 294 11.91 13.35 -5.79
C SER A 294 11.98 11.99 -6.53
N ILE A 295 11.16 11.83 -7.56
CA ILE A 295 11.21 10.63 -8.40
C ILE A 295 12.60 10.46 -9.04
N ALA A 296 13.26 11.57 -9.39
CA ALA A 296 14.61 11.54 -9.92
C ALA A 296 15.64 11.06 -8.88
N ASP A 297 15.60 11.59 -7.64
CA ASP A 297 16.51 11.17 -6.59
C ASP A 297 16.27 9.72 -6.18
N LEU A 298 15.01 9.26 -6.17
CA LEU A 298 14.68 7.85 -5.96
C LEU A 298 15.28 6.95 -7.04
N ALA A 299 15.19 7.35 -8.31
CA ALA A 299 15.82 6.61 -9.41
C ALA A 299 17.35 6.54 -9.25
N HIS A 300 17.99 7.65 -8.88
CA HIS A 300 19.44 7.68 -8.62
C HIS A 300 19.83 6.81 -7.41
N LEU A 301 19.00 6.79 -6.36
CA LEU A 301 19.21 5.91 -5.21
C LEU A 301 19.16 4.44 -5.63
N ILE A 302 18.18 4.05 -6.46
CA ILE A 302 18.06 2.68 -6.97
C ILE A 302 19.23 2.33 -7.90
N VAL A 303 19.68 3.26 -8.75
CA VAL A 303 20.89 3.07 -9.58
C VAL A 303 22.11 2.81 -8.72
N LYS A 304 22.33 3.61 -7.67
CA LYS A 304 23.43 3.42 -6.72
C LYS A 304 23.35 2.04 -6.06
N GLU A 305 22.16 1.64 -5.61
CA GLU A 305 21.95 0.36 -4.93
C GLU A 305 22.15 -0.84 -5.85
N THR A 306 21.63 -0.78 -7.07
CA THR A 306 21.77 -1.86 -8.05
C THR A 306 23.16 -1.95 -8.66
N GLY A 307 23.92 -0.85 -8.64
CA GLY A 307 25.21 -0.73 -9.32
C GLY A 307 25.11 -0.60 -10.85
N TYR A 308 23.93 -0.26 -11.39
CA TYR A 308 23.73 -0.03 -12.82
C TYR A 308 24.62 1.09 -13.34
N LYS A 309 25.19 0.91 -14.56
CA LYS A 309 26.15 1.86 -15.15
C LYS A 309 25.62 2.63 -16.35
N GLY A 310 24.40 2.32 -16.81
CA GLY A 310 23.75 3.03 -17.91
C GLY A 310 23.11 4.35 -17.46
N SER A 311 22.42 5.01 -18.39
CA SER A 311 21.75 6.29 -18.15
C SER A 311 20.32 6.13 -17.67
N ILE A 312 19.82 7.13 -16.93
CA ILE A 312 18.41 7.33 -16.65
C ILE A 312 17.93 8.57 -17.38
N THR A 313 16.84 8.43 -18.11
CA THR A 313 16.19 9.54 -18.81
C THR A 313 14.73 9.64 -18.38
N PHE A 314 14.16 10.83 -18.47
CA PHE A 314 12.77 11.10 -18.15
C PHE A 314 12.01 11.53 -19.39
N ASN A 315 10.80 10.98 -19.57
CA ASN A 315 9.94 11.30 -20.71
C ASN A 315 8.79 12.24 -20.27
N PRO A 316 8.92 13.57 -20.48
CA PRO A 316 7.91 14.53 -20.04
C PRO A 316 6.60 14.47 -20.83
N GLU A 317 6.53 13.71 -21.93
CA GLU A 317 5.27 13.46 -22.65
C GLU A 317 4.34 12.50 -21.87
N LYS A 318 4.89 11.78 -20.89
CA LYS A 318 4.15 10.92 -19.97
C LYS A 318 3.75 11.71 -18.72
N PRO A 319 2.59 11.39 -18.09
CA PRO A 319 2.10 12.16 -16.95
C PRO A 319 2.96 12.00 -15.70
N ASP A 320 3.15 13.10 -14.98
CA ASP A 320 3.82 13.14 -13.66
C ASP A 320 2.92 12.69 -12.49
N GLY A 321 1.60 12.82 -12.65
CA GLY A 321 0.66 12.75 -11.52
C GLY A 321 0.73 14.00 -10.63
N THR A 322 0.30 13.88 -9.37
CA THR A 322 0.32 14.99 -8.40
C THR A 322 1.75 15.42 -8.09
N MET A 323 2.04 16.72 -8.10
CA MET A 323 3.42 17.24 -7.93
C MET A 323 3.99 16.99 -6.54
N ARG A 324 3.18 17.09 -5.49
CA ARG A 324 3.63 16.88 -4.11
C ARG A 324 2.57 16.16 -3.29
N LYS A 325 2.99 15.25 -2.41
CA LYS A 325 2.11 14.51 -1.53
C LYS A 325 2.86 14.12 -0.26
N LEU A 326 2.94 15.06 0.67
CA LEU A 326 3.55 14.88 1.98
C LEU A 326 2.46 14.86 3.05
N THR A 327 2.54 13.93 3.98
CA THR A 327 1.54 13.72 5.03
C THR A 327 2.08 14.21 6.38
N ASP A 328 1.23 14.80 7.21
CA ASP A 328 1.59 15.23 8.56
C ASP A 328 1.65 14.02 9.51
N VAL A 329 2.73 13.88 10.25
CA VAL A 329 3.00 12.77 11.18
C VAL A 329 2.72 13.10 12.63
N THR A 330 2.33 14.35 12.93
CA THR A 330 2.27 14.87 14.31
C THR A 330 1.40 14.01 15.20
N LYS A 331 0.19 13.65 14.74
CA LYS A 331 -0.74 12.83 15.53
C LYS A 331 -0.17 11.45 15.88
N LEU A 332 0.47 10.79 14.91
CA LEU A 332 1.08 9.47 15.14
C LEU A 332 2.25 9.56 16.14
N HIS A 333 3.06 10.61 16.03
CA HIS A 333 4.17 10.85 16.96
C HIS A 333 3.67 11.17 18.38
N GLU A 334 2.62 11.98 18.52
CA GLU A 334 1.98 12.25 19.82
C GLU A 334 1.40 10.99 20.46
N LEU A 335 0.95 10.02 19.66
CA LEU A 335 0.50 8.70 20.13
C LEU A 335 1.67 7.79 20.51
N GLY A 336 2.91 8.14 20.22
CA GLY A 336 4.12 7.46 20.67
C GLY A 336 4.80 6.52 19.66
N TRP A 337 4.37 6.51 18.40
CA TRP A 337 5.04 5.71 17.36
C TRP A 337 5.86 6.56 16.40
N HIS A 338 7.05 6.08 16.05
CA HIS A 338 7.97 6.70 15.10
C HIS A 338 8.55 5.63 14.16
N HIS A 339 8.69 5.96 12.87
CA HIS A 339 9.37 5.10 11.92
C HIS A 339 10.88 5.03 12.24
N LYS A 340 11.52 3.94 11.83
CA LYS A 340 12.95 3.67 12.07
C LYS A 340 13.74 3.50 10.77
N ILE A 341 13.06 3.07 9.69
CA ILE A 341 13.67 2.74 8.41
C ILE A 341 13.45 3.91 7.44
N ASP A 342 14.52 4.57 7.06
CA ASP A 342 14.51 5.60 6.02
C ASP A 342 14.55 4.98 4.61
N ILE A 343 14.30 5.79 3.59
CA ILE A 343 14.14 5.33 2.20
C ILE A 343 15.40 4.62 1.68
N GLU A 344 16.59 5.08 2.07
CA GLU A 344 17.86 4.48 1.66
C GLU A 344 17.98 3.04 2.15
N GLU A 345 17.75 2.81 3.43
CA GLU A 345 17.77 1.47 4.02
C GLU A 345 16.64 0.60 3.44
N GLY A 346 15.46 1.18 3.25
CA GLY A 346 14.30 0.47 2.71
C GLY A 346 14.53 0.02 1.27
N VAL A 347 15.11 0.85 0.41
CA VAL A 347 15.46 0.49 -0.97
C VAL A 347 16.50 -0.63 -1.00
N HIS A 348 17.53 -0.56 -0.13
CA HIS A 348 18.50 -1.63 0.03
C HIS A 348 17.83 -2.95 0.38
N LYS A 349 17.02 -2.98 1.45
CA LYS A 349 16.29 -4.18 1.89
C LYS A 349 15.37 -4.73 0.80
N MET A 350 14.66 -3.86 0.09
CA MET A 350 13.76 -4.28 -0.98
C MET A 350 14.51 -4.89 -2.16
N TYR A 351 15.66 -4.32 -2.54
CA TYR A 351 16.48 -4.87 -3.62
C TYR A 351 17.10 -6.21 -3.24
N GLN A 352 17.58 -6.38 -1.99
CA GLN A 352 18.04 -7.67 -1.49
C GLN A 352 16.91 -8.72 -1.52
N TRP A 353 15.73 -8.38 -1.02
CA TRP A 353 14.57 -9.26 -1.09
C TRP A 353 14.22 -9.63 -2.55
N TYR A 354 14.24 -8.66 -3.46
CA TYR A 354 13.99 -8.89 -4.88
C TYR A 354 14.97 -9.89 -5.50
N LEU A 355 16.24 -9.81 -5.12
CA LEU A 355 17.28 -10.75 -5.56
C LEU A 355 17.14 -12.15 -4.94
N GLU A 356 16.78 -12.21 -3.66
CA GLU A 356 16.58 -13.48 -2.93
C GLU A 356 15.33 -14.23 -3.38
N TYR A 357 14.26 -13.52 -3.71
CA TYR A 357 13.03 -14.11 -4.22
C TYR A 357 13.23 -14.88 -5.53
N LYS A 358 14.32 -14.59 -6.23
CA LYS A 358 14.78 -15.35 -7.41
C LYS A 358 15.39 -16.70 -7.08
N LYS A 359 15.77 -16.96 -5.82
CA LYS A 359 16.48 -18.18 -5.42
C LYS A 359 15.56 -19.26 -4.82
N LYS A 360 14.25 -18.97 -4.71
CA LYS A 360 13.23 -19.89 -4.21
C LYS A 360 12.38 -20.46 -5.35
#